data_3cb54e33941471c51d4c39aa95bcfc28
#
_entry.id   3cb54e33941471c51d4c39aa95bcfc28
#
_cell.length_a   1.000
_cell.length_b   1.000
_cell.length_c   1.000
_cell.angle_alpha   90.00
_cell.angle_beta   90.00
_cell.angle_gamma   90.00
#
_symmetry.space_group_name_H-M   'P 1'
#
loop_
_entity.id
_entity.type
_entity.pdbx_description
1 polymer ?
#
loop_
_entity_poly.entity_id
_entity_poly.type
_entity_poly.pdbx_seq_one_letter_code
_entity_poly.pdbx_strand_id
1 'polypeptide(L)'
;MKRLLVAVAASLLAFAAQAQVPSYGANINLDQAKRAIAAGQAEARKNGWPVAIAVLDTAGQLVAFEKMDDTQSASMDIAIDKGR
;
A
#
# COMPACT_ATOMS: atom_id res chain seq x y z
N MET A 1 18.79 -37.27 -21.59
CA MET A 1 19.28 -35.96 -22.05
C MET A 1 18.17 -35.04 -22.53
N LYS A 2 17.27 -35.48 -23.41
CA LYS A 2 16.19 -34.63 -23.90
C LYS A 2 15.27 -34.10 -22.80
N ARG A 3 14.96 -34.93 -21.77
CA ARG A 3 14.12 -34.52 -20.64
C ARG A 3 14.78 -33.46 -19.76
N LEU A 4 16.09 -33.52 -19.59
CA LEU A 4 16.85 -32.54 -18.80
C LEU A 4 16.84 -31.17 -19.46
N LEU A 5 17.00 -31.11 -20.78
CA LEU A 5 16.97 -29.88 -21.54
C LEU A 5 15.62 -29.18 -21.49
N VAL A 6 14.54 -29.94 -21.56
CA VAL A 6 13.18 -29.41 -21.47
C VAL A 6 12.91 -28.83 -20.07
N ALA A 7 13.36 -29.49 -19.01
CA ALA A 7 13.21 -29.02 -17.64
C ALA A 7 13.94 -27.68 -17.40
N VAL A 8 15.16 -27.55 -17.92
CA VAL A 8 15.94 -26.32 -17.80
C VAL A 8 15.28 -25.16 -18.54
N ALA A 9 14.76 -25.39 -19.75
CA ALA A 9 14.04 -24.38 -20.52
C ALA A 9 12.78 -23.90 -19.81
N ALA A 10 12.01 -24.82 -19.22
CA ALA A 10 10.80 -24.48 -18.46
C ALA A 10 11.13 -23.65 -17.22
N SER A 11 12.21 -23.96 -16.50
CA SER A 11 12.66 -23.21 -15.34
C SER A 11 13.07 -21.79 -15.70
N LEU A 12 13.78 -21.60 -16.82
CA LEU A 12 14.18 -20.27 -17.29
C LEU A 12 12.97 -19.42 -17.68
N LEU A 13 11.97 -19.99 -18.33
CA LEU A 13 10.74 -19.29 -18.69
C LEU A 13 9.96 -18.84 -17.45
N ALA A 14 9.84 -19.70 -16.45
CA ALA A 14 9.16 -19.38 -15.19
C ALA A 14 9.87 -18.23 -14.46
N PHE A 15 11.19 -18.24 -14.42
CA PHE A 15 11.99 -17.17 -13.82
C PHE A 15 11.81 -15.84 -14.54
N ALA A 16 11.81 -15.83 -15.87
CA ALA A 16 11.59 -14.63 -16.67
C ALA A 16 10.20 -14.04 -16.44
N ALA A 17 9.16 -14.87 -16.32
CA ALA A 17 7.80 -14.42 -16.02
C ALA A 17 7.72 -13.77 -14.63
N GLN A 18 8.39 -14.31 -13.62
CA GLN A 18 8.45 -13.71 -12.29
C GLN A 18 9.18 -12.37 -12.29
N ALA A 19 10.23 -12.23 -13.07
CA ALA A 19 10.99 -10.98 -13.18
C ALA A 19 10.18 -9.85 -13.81
N GLN A 20 9.09 -10.16 -14.54
CA GLN A 20 8.20 -9.16 -15.15
C GLN A 20 7.10 -8.68 -14.22
N VAL A 21 6.89 -9.32 -13.08
CA VAL A 21 5.88 -8.91 -12.08
C VAL A 21 6.35 -7.62 -11.41
N PRO A 22 5.49 -6.59 -11.35
CA PRO A 22 5.86 -5.35 -10.66
C PRO A 22 6.26 -5.59 -9.21
N SER A 23 7.31 -4.93 -8.74
CA SER A 23 7.85 -5.09 -7.39
C SER A 23 6.93 -4.55 -6.29
N TYR A 24 6.07 -3.60 -6.61
CA TYR A 24 5.15 -2.99 -5.65
C TYR A 24 3.74 -3.58 -5.66
N GLY A 25 3.48 -4.63 -6.45
CA GLY A 25 2.19 -5.33 -6.48
C GLY A 25 1.01 -4.50 -7.00
N ALA A 26 -0.21 -4.92 -6.65
CA ALA A 26 -1.44 -4.26 -7.05
C ALA A 26 -1.74 -3.03 -6.19
N ASN A 27 -2.47 -2.06 -6.78
CA ASN A 27 -2.94 -0.90 -6.04
C ASN A 27 -3.89 -1.30 -4.91
N ILE A 28 -3.85 -0.53 -3.82
CA ILE A 28 -4.78 -0.70 -2.71
C ILE A 28 -6.18 -0.28 -3.16
N ASN A 29 -7.20 -1.06 -2.80
CA ASN A 29 -8.59 -0.70 -3.04
C ASN A 29 -9.18 0.08 -1.85
N LEU A 30 -10.39 0.62 -2.01
CA LEU A 30 -11.03 1.45 -0.99
C LEU A 30 -11.28 0.66 0.32
N ASP A 31 -11.72 -0.58 0.24
CA ASP A 31 -11.95 -1.39 1.44
C ASP A 31 -10.67 -1.63 2.23
N GLN A 32 -9.58 -1.92 1.53
CA GLN A 32 -8.26 -2.09 2.15
C GLN A 32 -7.78 -0.78 2.77
N ALA A 33 -7.99 0.34 2.07
CA ALA A 33 -7.64 1.67 2.58
C ALA A 33 -8.41 2.01 3.85
N LYS A 34 -9.71 1.74 3.88
CA LYS A 34 -10.54 1.96 5.08
C LYS A 34 -10.09 1.12 6.26
N ARG A 35 -9.72 -0.13 6.02
CA ARG A 35 -9.20 -1.02 7.08
C ARG A 35 -7.87 -0.52 7.62
N ALA A 36 -6.99 -0.05 6.76
CA ALA A 36 -5.72 0.54 7.16
C ALA A 36 -5.92 1.78 8.02
N ILE A 37 -6.85 2.66 7.64
CA ILE A 37 -7.21 3.84 8.42
C ILE A 37 -7.76 3.44 9.78
N ALA A 38 -8.69 2.48 9.84
CA ALA A 38 -9.27 2.03 11.10
C ALA A 38 -8.23 1.48 12.05
N ALA A 39 -7.27 0.70 11.55
CA ALA A 39 -6.17 0.17 12.35
C ALA A 39 -5.26 1.28 12.88
N GLY A 40 -4.93 2.27 12.03
CA GLY A 40 -4.13 3.42 12.44
C GLY A 40 -4.82 4.27 13.50
N GLN A 41 -6.13 4.50 13.35
CA GLN A 41 -6.92 5.24 14.33
C GLN A 41 -7.01 4.51 15.68
N ALA A 42 -7.17 3.19 15.65
CA ALA A 42 -7.21 2.38 16.88
C ALA A 42 -5.91 2.52 17.66
N GLU A 43 -4.78 2.45 16.98
CA GLU A 43 -3.46 2.63 17.59
C GLU A 43 -3.28 4.06 18.12
N ALA A 44 -3.72 5.06 17.36
CA ALA A 44 -3.65 6.45 17.77
C ALA A 44 -4.49 6.72 19.04
N ARG A 45 -5.72 6.17 19.11
CA ARG A 45 -6.57 6.30 20.30
C ARG A 45 -5.92 5.67 21.53
N LYS A 46 -5.29 4.54 21.35
CA LYS A 46 -4.58 3.81 22.42
C LYS A 46 -3.47 4.67 23.05
N ASN A 47 -2.84 5.51 22.24
CA ASN A 47 -1.75 6.38 22.68
C ASN A 47 -2.21 7.82 22.99
N GLY A 48 -3.49 8.12 22.80
CA GLY A 48 -4.02 9.45 23.03
C GLY A 48 -3.59 10.47 21.96
N TRP A 49 -3.33 10.02 20.74
CA TRP A 49 -2.86 10.88 19.64
C TRP A 49 -4.00 11.17 18.66
N PRO A 50 -4.44 12.43 18.51
CA PRO A 50 -5.32 12.80 17.40
C PRO A 50 -4.48 12.88 16.11
N VAL A 51 -4.91 12.14 15.08
CA VAL A 51 -4.16 12.05 13.82
C VAL A 51 -5.06 12.22 12.60
N ALA A 52 -4.45 12.61 11.50
CA ALA A 52 -5.03 12.55 10.17
C ALA A 52 -4.32 11.45 9.39
N ILE A 53 -5.08 10.60 8.70
CA ILE A 53 -4.53 9.46 7.95
C ILE A 53 -4.96 9.58 6.50
N ALA A 54 -3.98 9.58 5.60
CA ALA A 54 -4.19 9.55 4.16
C ALA A 54 -3.66 8.24 3.60
N VAL A 55 -4.42 7.60 2.72
CA VAL A 55 -3.99 6.42 1.99
C VAL A 55 -3.95 6.76 0.51
N LEU A 56 -2.80 6.56 -0.10
CA LEU A 56 -2.56 6.86 -1.51
C LEU A 56 -2.24 5.57 -2.26
N ASP A 57 -2.56 5.56 -3.56
CA ASP A 57 -2.19 4.44 -4.42
C ASP A 57 -0.75 4.58 -4.96
N THR A 58 -0.33 3.64 -5.80
CA THR A 58 1.04 3.63 -6.34
C THR A 58 1.33 4.80 -7.29
N ALA A 59 0.29 5.47 -7.79
CA ALA A 59 0.41 6.67 -8.61
C ALA A 59 0.42 7.98 -7.79
N GLY A 60 0.38 7.88 -6.45
CA GLY A 60 0.33 9.03 -5.58
C GLY A 60 -1.05 9.69 -5.50
N GLN A 61 -2.10 9.00 -5.94
CA GLN A 61 -3.48 9.50 -5.90
C GLN A 61 -4.14 9.14 -4.57
N LEU A 62 -4.91 10.07 -4.02
CA LEU A 62 -5.62 9.86 -2.76
C LEU A 62 -6.75 8.85 -2.95
N VAL A 63 -6.73 7.78 -2.17
CA VAL A 63 -7.78 6.75 -2.15
C VAL A 63 -8.77 7.00 -1.02
N ALA A 64 -8.27 7.29 0.17
CA ALA A 64 -9.11 7.56 1.34
C ALA A 64 -8.38 8.47 2.32
N PHE A 65 -9.15 9.25 3.06
CA PHE A 65 -8.64 10.18 4.05
C PHE A 65 -9.62 10.29 5.21
N GLU A 66 -9.09 10.27 6.45
CA GLU A 66 -9.88 10.59 7.63
C GLU A 66 -9.06 11.42 8.61
N LYS A 67 -9.71 12.42 9.16
CA LYS A 67 -9.13 13.27 10.20
C LYS A 67 -9.89 13.01 11.50
N MET A 68 -9.19 12.58 12.53
CA MET A 68 -9.79 12.42 13.86
C MET A 68 -10.14 13.78 14.43
N ASP A 69 -11.15 13.81 15.32
CA ASP A 69 -11.51 15.02 16.02
C ASP A 69 -10.32 15.56 16.82
N ASP A 70 -10.25 16.87 16.97
CA ASP A 70 -9.17 17.58 17.67
C ASP A 70 -7.82 17.53 16.98
N THR A 71 -7.73 17.00 15.75
CA THR A 71 -6.51 17.04 14.95
C THR A 71 -6.30 18.43 14.37
N GLN A 72 -5.07 18.93 14.39
CA GLN A 72 -4.74 20.24 13.82
C GLN A 72 -5.08 20.30 12.32
N SER A 73 -5.58 21.46 11.88
CA SER A 73 -6.00 21.64 10.47
C SER A 73 -4.87 21.41 9.47
N ALA A 74 -3.64 21.78 9.80
CA ALA A 74 -2.48 21.58 8.93
C ALA A 74 -2.16 20.08 8.72
N SER A 75 -2.63 19.20 9.59
CA SER A 75 -2.37 17.75 9.48
C SER A 75 -2.95 17.12 8.23
N MET A 76 -4.00 17.70 7.64
CA MET A 76 -4.58 17.25 6.38
C MET A 76 -3.56 17.25 5.25
N ASP A 77 -3.03 18.42 4.96
CA ASP A 77 -2.08 18.61 3.86
C ASP A 77 -0.79 17.84 4.11
N ILE A 78 -0.31 17.84 5.35
CA ILE A 78 0.88 17.12 5.74
C ILE A 78 0.72 15.62 5.52
N ALA A 79 -0.42 15.03 5.92
CA ALA A 79 -0.67 13.60 5.75
C ALA A 79 -0.69 13.20 4.26
N ILE A 80 -1.35 13.98 3.43
CA ILE A 80 -1.43 13.74 1.99
C ILE A 80 -0.04 13.90 1.34
N ASP A 81 0.67 14.96 1.66
CA ASP A 81 1.99 15.23 1.08
C ASP A 81 3.01 14.17 1.47
N LYS A 82 2.99 13.71 2.72
CA LYS A 82 3.89 12.63 3.16
C LYS A 82 3.57 11.29 2.49
N GLY A 83 2.31 11.05 2.13
CA GLY A 83 1.91 9.83 1.44
C GLY A 83 2.37 9.78 -0.02
N ARG A 84 2.60 10.93 -0.59
CA ARG A 84 3.09 11.02 -1.96
C ARG A 84 4.58 10.77 -2.01
#